data_c56e55c02b8e69ad56ea1860cb89369a
#
_entry.id   c56e55c02b8e69ad56ea1860cb89369a
#
_cell.length_a   1.000
_cell.length_b   1.000
_cell.length_c   1.000
_cell.angle_alpha   90.00
_cell.angle_beta   90.00
_cell.angle_gamma   90.00
#
_symmetry.space_group_name_H-M   'P 1'
#
loop_
_entity.id
_entity.type
_entity.pdbx_description
1 polymer ?
#
loop_
_entity_poly.entity_id
_entity_poly.type
_entity_poly.pdbx_seq_one_letter_code
_entity_poly.pdbx_strand_id
1 'polypeptide(L)'
;MSRSDPILIVGGGLGGLTTALALAQHGRPARVLEGALQFGAIGYGIQFGPNVFHVFDRLGLSEQVLAIADLPVGVVMMDALTGKELIRVPTGPSFCARFKYPYIVVHRIDVHNVLLDACRRNGAVELVSDARDEI
;
A
#
# COMPACT_ATOMS: atom_id res chain seq x y z
N MET A 1 -1.34 32.79 8.01
CA MET A 1 -2.17 31.58 7.85
C MET A 1 -1.89 30.67 9.03
N SER A 2 -2.89 30.41 9.87
CA SER A 2 -2.77 29.48 11.00
C SER A 2 -2.43 28.09 10.44
N ARG A 3 -1.31 27.51 10.84
CA ARG A 3 -1.01 26.11 10.58
C ARG A 3 -2.09 25.31 11.33
N SER A 4 -2.95 24.62 10.60
CA SER A 4 -3.85 23.65 11.24
C SER A 4 -3.00 22.57 11.89
N ASP A 5 -3.35 22.20 13.12
CA ASP A 5 -2.67 21.10 13.81
C ASP A 5 -2.68 19.83 12.95
N PRO A 6 -1.60 19.04 12.94
CA PRO A 6 -1.52 17.83 12.16
C PRO A 6 -2.53 16.78 12.67
N ILE A 7 -3.13 16.06 11.73
CA ILE A 7 -3.97 14.90 12.05
C ILE A 7 -3.06 13.76 12.51
N LEU A 8 -3.31 13.26 13.72
CA LEU A 8 -2.56 12.13 14.26
C LEU A 8 -3.03 10.82 13.66
N ILE A 9 -2.09 10.00 13.21
CA ILE A 9 -2.32 8.67 12.64
C ILE A 9 -1.47 7.69 13.47
N VAL A 10 -2.13 6.73 14.10
CA VAL A 10 -1.44 5.69 14.88
C VAL A 10 -1.16 4.48 13.99
N GLY A 11 0.10 4.15 13.85
CA GLY A 11 0.63 3.04 13.06
C GLY A 11 1.20 3.45 11.69
N GLY A 12 2.47 3.15 11.49
CA GLY A 12 3.25 3.42 10.26
C GLY A 12 3.18 2.31 9.21
N GLY A 13 2.14 1.49 9.23
CA GLY A 13 1.89 0.46 8.21
C GLY A 13 1.35 1.02 6.89
N LEU A 14 1.01 0.14 5.95
CA LEU A 14 0.50 0.53 4.62
C LEU A 14 -0.70 1.50 4.71
N GLY A 15 -1.65 1.20 5.62
CA GLY A 15 -2.84 2.03 5.81
C GLY A 15 -2.53 3.42 6.34
N GLY A 16 -1.68 3.53 7.37
CA GLY A 16 -1.30 4.81 7.97
C GLY A 16 -0.54 5.70 7.02
N LEU A 17 0.46 5.16 6.32
CA LEU A 17 1.24 5.90 5.32
C LEU A 17 0.36 6.36 4.14
N THR A 18 -0.53 5.49 3.64
CA THR A 18 -1.49 5.84 2.59
C THR A 18 -2.42 6.96 3.03
N THR A 19 -2.94 6.89 4.25
CA THR A 19 -3.82 7.92 4.83
C THR A 19 -3.09 9.26 4.96
N ALA A 20 -1.85 9.25 5.43
CA ALA A 20 -1.04 10.47 5.56
C ALA A 20 -0.83 11.17 4.21
N LEU A 21 -0.48 10.38 3.16
CA LEU A 21 -0.33 10.91 1.81
C LEU A 21 -1.65 11.48 1.25
N ALA A 22 -2.75 10.78 1.46
CA ALA A 22 -4.07 11.25 1.03
C ALA A 22 -4.46 12.56 1.72
N LEU A 23 -4.25 12.69 3.03
CA LEU A 23 -4.48 13.94 3.76
C LEU A 23 -3.60 15.08 3.25
N ALA A 24 -2.33 14.81 2.99
CA ALA A 24 -1.39 15.79 2.45
C ALA A 24 -1.84 16.33 1.09
N GLN A 25 -2.38 15.49 0.20
CA GLN A 25 -2.95 15.92 -1.09
C GLN A 25 -4.14 16.88 -0.91
N HIS A 26 -4.87 16.79 0.20
CA HIS A 26 -5.97 17.68 0.55
C HIS A 26 -5.52 18.88 1.41
N GLY A 27 -4.23 19.15 1.47
CA GLY A 27 -3.68 20.29 2.24
C GLY A 27 -3.79 20.12 3.75
N ARG A 28 -4.01 18.90 4.24
CA ARG A 28 -4.11 18.59 5.68
C ARG A 28 -2.81 17.94 6.14
N PRO A 29 -2.05 18.61 7.02
CA PRO A 29 -0.84 18.01 7.57
C PRO A 29 -1.18 16.78 8.42
N ALA A 30 -0.31 15.78 8.40
CA ALA A 30 -0.46 14.55 9.16
C ALA A 30 0.82 14.23 9.92
N ARG A 31 0.66 13.65 11.12
CA ARG A 31 1.74 13.07 11.92
C ARG A 31 1.46 11.59 12.13
N VAL A 32 2.37 10.74 11.63
CA VAL A 32 2.27 9.29 11.78
C VAL A 32 3.13 8.85 12.96
N LEU A 33 2.50 8.24 13.95
CA LEU A 33 3.13 7.69 15.15
C LEU A 33 3.31 6.18 14.98
N GLU A 34 4.56 5.71 15.00
CA GLU A 34 4.91 4.29 14.92
C GLU A 34 5.55 3.83 16.22
N GLY A 35 5.01 2.78 16.83
CA GLY A 35 5.54 2.24 18.10
C GLY A 35 6.84 1.45 17.96
N ALA A 36 7.23 1.04 16.75
CA ALA A 36 8.52 0.39 16.52
C ALA A 36 9.65 1.43 16.48
N LEU A 37 10.86 1.00 16.84
CA LEU A 37 12.06 1.84 16.79
C LEU A 37 12.33 2.41 15.38
N GLN A 38 11.87 1.72 14.36
CA GLN A 38 12.01 2.13 12.96
C GLN A 38 10.75 1.82 12.18
N PHE A 39 10.44 2.67 11.20
CA PHE A 39 9.42 2.34 10.22
C PHE A 39 9.87 1.14 9.39
N GLY A 40 9.07 0.10 9.38
CA GLY A 40 9.33 -1.11 8.62
C GLY A 40 8.08 -1.98 8.51
N ALA A 41 8.04 -2.84 7.52
CA ALA A 41 6.97 -3.81 7.37
C ALA A 41 7.48 -5.20 7.73
N ILE A 42 6.69 -5.93 8.48
CA ILE A 42 6.84 -7.37 8.66
C ILE A 42 5.85 -8.05 7.74
N GLY A 43 6.27 -9.11 7.08
CA GLY A 43 5.37 -9.92 6.26
C GLY A 43 6.00 -10.37 4.96
N TYR A 44 5.21 -11.16 4.26
CA TYR A 44 5.60 -11.83 3.02
C TYR A 44 4.93 -11.15 1.80
N GLY A 45 4.38 -11.95 0.90
CA GLY A 45 3.63 -11.46 -0.24
C GLY A 45 2.28 -10.85 0.17
N ILE A 46 1.87 -9.82 -0.57
CA ILE A 46 0.53 -9.25 -0.51
C ILE A 46 -0.04 -9.21 -1.93
N GLN A 47 -1.34 -9.36 -2.03
CA GLN A 47 -2.06 -9.34 -3.30
C GLN A 47 -2.90 -8.08 -3.38
N PHE A 48 -2.88 -7.42 -4.52
CA PHE A 48 -3.73 -6.26 -4.78
C PHE A 48 -4.57 -6.46 -6.03
N GLY A 49 -5.86 -6.23 -5.86
CA GLY A 49 -6.78 -6.16 -6.99
C GLY A 49 -6.82 -4.75 -7.61
N PRO A 50 -7.56 -4.59 -8.71
CA PRO A 50 -7.69 -3.32 -9.43
C PRO A 50 -8.18 -2.15 -8.59
N ASN A 51 -8.98 -2.41 -7.57
CA ASN A 51 -9.54 -1.39 -6.66
C ASN A 51 -8.45 -0.58 -5.92
N VAL A 52 -7.33 -1.20 -5.59
CA VAL A 52 -6.23 -0.54 -4.87
C VAL A 52 -5.49 0.44 -5.78
N PHE A 53 -5.42 0.16 -7.08
CA PHE A 53 -4.77 1.04 -8.04
C PHE A 53 -5.45 2.41 -8.17
N HIS A 54 -6.75 2.53 -7.92
CA HIS A 54 -7.39 3.85 -7.84
C HIS A 54 -6.80 4.73 -6.74
N VAL A 55 -6.30 4.13 -5.65
CA VAL A 55 -5.61 4.85 -4.58
C VAL A 55 -4.19 5.19 -5.03
N PHE A 56 -3.44 4.23 -5.56
CA PHE A 56 -2.08 4.48 -6.03
C PHE A 56 -2.02 5.53 -7.16
N ASP A 57 -2.98 5.53 -8.08
CA ASP A 57 -3.09 6.55 -9.12
C ASP A 57 -3.28 7.95 -8.53
N ARG A 58 -4.20 8.10 -7.58
CA ARG A 58 -4.41 9.38 -6.90
C ARG A 58 -3.17 9.85 -6.15
N LEU A 59 -2.39 8.93 -5.60
CA LEU A 59 -1.15 9.24 -4.91
C LEU A 59 0.05 9.43 -5.86
N GLY A 60 -0.10 9.12 -7.16
CA GLY A 60 0.97 9.17 -8.14
C GLY A 60 2.02 8.06 -7.96
N LEU A 61 1.63 6.90 -7.41
CA LEU A 61 2.53 5.80 -7.05
C LEU A 61 2.34 4.53 -7.89
N SER A 62 1.38 4.51 -8.82
CA SER A 62 1.04 3.31 -9.60
C SER A 62 2.23 2.74 -10.38
N GLU A 63 3.02 3.57 -11.04
CA GLU A 63 4.18 3.12 -11.80
C GLU A 63 5.24 2.49 -10.89
N GLN A 64 5.50 3.08 -9.73
CA GLN A 64 6.48 2.58 -8.77
C GLN A 64 6.04 1.23 -8.19
N VAL A 65 4.75 1.05 -7.91
CA VAL A 65 4.20 -0.21 -7.40
C VAL A 65 4.21 -1.28 -8.49
N LEU A 66 3.88 -0.93 -9.73
CA LEU A 66 3.93 -1.87 -10.86
C LEU A 66 5.36 -2.33 -11.16
N ALA A 67 6.36 -1.47 -10.99
CA ALA A 67 7.76 -1.80 -11.25
C ALA A 67 8.34 -2.87 -10.31
N ILE A 68 7.71 -3.07 -9.13
CA ILE A 68 8.15 -4.04 -8.11
C ILE A 68 7.20 -5.24 -7.98
N ALA A 69 6.19 -5.33 -8.84
CA ALA A 69 5.13 -6.32 -8.74
C ALA A 69 5.24 -7.41 -9.79
N ASP A 70 4.83 -8.63 -9.41
CA ASP A 70 4.55 -9.72 -10.34
C ASP A 70 3.09 -9.65 -10.81
N LEU A 71 2.87 -9.90 -12.10
CA LEU A 71 1.55 -9.91 -12.73
C LEU A 71 1.15 -11.34 -13.08
N PRO A 72 0.50 -12.07 -12.18
CA PRO A 72 0.06 -13.44 -12.46
C PRO A 72 -1.02 -13.46 -13.53
N VAL A 73 -0.99 -14.46 -14.39
CA VAL A 73 -2.00 -14.66 -15.44
C VAL A 73 -3.26 -15.37 -14.94
N GLY A 74 -3.25 -15.85 -13.71
CA GLY A 74 -4.39 -16.49 -13.07
C GLY A 74 -4.15 -16.83 -11.62
N VAL A 75 -5.23 -16.86 -10.84
CA VAL A 75 -5.27 -17.38 -9.48
C VAL A 75 -5.97 -18.73 -9.52
N VAL A 76 -5.34 -19.75 -8.97
CA VAL A 76 -5.83 -21.13 -9.02
C VAL A 76 -6.02 -21.66 -7.60
N MET A 77 -7.20 -22.19 -7.32
CA MET A 77 -7.48 -22.94 -6.10
C MET A 77 -7.37 -24.43 -6.39
N MET A 78 -6.57 -25.12 -5.63
CA MET A 78 -6.31 -26.55 -5.76
C MET A 78 -6.87 -27.30 -4.56
N ASP A 79 -7.35 -28.52 -4.79
CA ASP A 79 -7.65 -29.47 -3.71
C ASP A 79 -6.34 -29.94 -3.08
N ALA A 80 -6.20 -29.77 -1.78
CA ALA A 80 -4.96 -30.03 -1.06
C ALA A 80 -4.61 -31.55 -0.97
N LEU A 81 -5.59 -32.44 -1.10
CA LEU A 81 -5.39 -33.88 -0.98
C LEU A 81 -5.12 -34.54 -2.34
N THR A 82 -5.82 -34.09 -3.36
CA THR A 82 -5.79 -34.73 -4.68
C THR A 82 -4.95 -33.97 -5.71
N GLY A 83 -4.59 -32.71 -5.43
CA GLY A 83 -3.92 -31.82 -6.37
C GLY A 83 -4.81 -31.42 -7.55
N LYS A 84 -6.13 -31.66 -7.47
CA LYS A 84 -7.06 -31.30 -8.52
C LYS A 84 -7.34 -29.77 -8.51
N GLU A 85 -7.35 -29.17 -9.70
CA GLU A 85 -7.80 -27.79 -9.84
C GLU A 85 -9.32 -27.71 -9.55
N LEU A 86 -9.70 -26.87 -8.61
CA LEU A 86 -11.10 -26.63 -8.23
C LEU A 86 -11.67 -25.43 -8.96
N ILE A 87 -10.91 -24.35 -9.06
CA ILE A 87 -11.30 -23.13 -9.75
C ILE A 87 -10.06 -22.36 -10.23
N ARG A 88 -10.21 -21.71 -11.37
CA ARG A 88 -9.22 -20.78 -11.94
C ARG A 88 -9.88 -19.45 -12.25
N VAL A 89 -9.32 -18.38 -11.74
CA VAL A 89 -9.70 -17.01 -12.05
C VAL A 89 -8.62 -16.43 -12.96
N PRO A 90 -8.88 -16.20 -14.26
CA PRO A 90 -7.92 -15.57 -15.14
C PRO A 90 -7.71 -14.10 -14.75
N THR A 91 -6.46 -13.67 -14.63
CA THR A 91 -6.06 -12.29 -14.26
C THR A 91 -5.20 -11.62 -15.35
N GLY A 92 -5.14 -12.21 -16.52
CA GLY A 92 -4.38 -11.74 -17.68
C GLY A 92 -5.03 -10.57 -18.44
N PRO A 93 -4.73 -10.39 -19.74
CA PRO A 93 -5.13 -9.20 -20.51
C PRO A 93 -6.62 -8.89 -20.51
N SER A 94 -7.49 -9.90 -20.58
CA SER A 94 -8.95 -9.72 -20.54
C SER A 94 -9.43 -9.16 -19.19
N PHE A 95 -8.79 -9.56 -18.10
CA PHE A 95 -9.05 -9.00 -16.77
C PHE A 95 -8.65 -7.53 -16.71
N CYS A 96 -7.45 -7.19 -17.19
CA CYS A 96 -6.99 -5.81 -17.26
C CYS A 96 -7.89 -4.93 -18.15
N ALA A 97 -8.35 -5.45 -19.28
CA ALA A 97 -9.28 -4.74 -20.16
C ALA A 97 -10.62 -4.44 -19.47
N ARG A 98 -11.11 -5.37 -18.65
CA ARG A 98 -12.37 -5.22 -17.92
C ARG A 98 -12.27 -4.27 -16.72
N PHE A 99 -11.17 -4.35 -15.96
CA PHE A 99 -11.03 -3.66 -14.68
C PHE A 99 -10.07 -2.46 -14.73
N LYS A 100 -9.49 -2.16 -15.89
CA LYS A 100 -8.52 -1.09 -16.15
C LYS A 100 -7.12 -1.35 -15.55
N TYR A 101 -7.03 -2.07 -14.45
CA TYR A 101 -5.80 -2.34 -13.72
C TYR A 101 -5.56 -3.84 -13.57
N PRO A 102 -4.30 -4.26 -13.44
CA PRO A 102 -3.97 -5.66 -13.21
C PRO A 102 -4.31 -6.11 -11.79
N TYR A 103 -4.35 -7.41 -11.62
CA TYR A 103 -4.16 -8.06 -10.35
C TYR A 103 -2.65 -8.29 -10.17
N ILE A 104 -2.11 -7.94 -9.02
CA ILE A 104 -0.68 -8.07 -8.75
C ILE A 104 -0.40 -8.86 -7.48
N VAL A 105 0.79 -9.46 -7.46
CA VAL A 105 1.42 -10.00 -6.26
C VAL A 105 2.72 -9.24 -6.04
N VAL A 106 2.96 -8.81 -4.82
CA VAL A 106 4.12 -7.98 -4.50
C VAL A 106 4.61 -8.27 -3.08
N HIS A 107 5.88 -8.07 -2.82
CA HIS A 107 6.40 -8.17 -1.47
C HIS A 107 5.92 -6.98 -0.63
N ARG A 108 5.32 -7.26 0.54
CA ARG A 108 4.72 -6.23 1.39
C ARG A 108 5.71 -5.15 1.81
N ILE A 109 6.96 -5.53 2.05
CA ILE A 109 8.03 -4.60 2.43
C ILE A 109 8.31 -3.61 1.31
N ASP A 110 8.29 -4.05 0.05
CA ASP A 110 8.61 -3.17 -1.08
C ASP A 110 7.53 -2.10 -1.27
N VAL A 111 6.25 -2.48 -1.16
CA VAL A 111 5.15 -1.50 -1.18
C VAL A 111 5.23 -0.53 0.01
N HIS A 112 5.57 -1.05 1.18
CA HIS A 112 5.76 -0.20 2.36
C HIS A 112 6.87 0.83 2.13
N ASN A 113 7.99 0.43 1.55
CA ASN A 113 9.09 1.33 1.24
C ASN A 113 8.69 2.39 0.21
N VAL A 114 7.93 2.05 -0.83
CA VAL A 114 7.39 3.02 -1.80
C VAL A 114 6.55 4.08 -1.09
N LEU A 115 5.63 3.67 -0.20
CA LEU A 115 4.79 4.60 0.56
C LEU A 115 5.60 5.43 1.56
N LEU A 116 6.51 4.80 2.29
CA LEU A 116 7.36 5.47 3.27
C LEU A 116 8.24 6.55 2.64
N ASP A 117 8.85 6.23 1.50
CA ASP A 117 9.68 7.19 0.77
C ASP A 117 8.84 8.33 0.18
N ALA A 118 7.61 8.06 -0.25
CA ALA A 118 6.69 9.11 -0.65
C ALA A 118 6.32 10.03 0.53
N CYS A 119 6.07 9.48 1.71
CA CYS A 119 5.85 10.26 2.94
C CYS A 119 7.07 11.10 3.32
N ARG A 120 8.27 10.54 3.28
CA ARG A 120 9.53 11.25 3.59
C ARG A 120 9.78 12.46 2.68
N ARG A 121 9.36 12.36 1.41
CA ARG A 121 9.47 13.46 0.44
C ARG A 121 8.36 14.51 0.56
N ASN A 122 7.33 14.24 1.36
CA ASN A 122 6.17 15.12 1.51
C ASN A 122 6.29 16.00 2.76
N GLY A 123 6.49 17.29 2.58
CA GLY A 123 6.68 18.24 3.69
C GLY A 123 5.44 18.45 4.60
N ALA A 124 4.28 17.90 4.25
CA ALA A 124 3.08 17.92 5.08
C ALA A 124 2.91 16.65 5.93
N VAL A 125 3.80 15.66 5.79
CA VAL A 125 3.79 14.41 6.56
C VAL A 125 4.98 14.38 7.50
N GLU A 126 4.71 14.26 8.79
CA GLU A 126 5.69 14.04 9.85
C GLU A 126 5.67 12.56 10.25
N LEU A 127 6.84 11.94 10.35
CA LEU A 127 7.02 10.54 10.71
C LEU A 127 7.75 10.45 12.05
N VAL A 128 7.12 9.86 13.05
CA VAL A 128 7.66 9.68 14.40
C VAL A 128 7.72 8.18 14.70
N SER A 129 8.92 7.64 14.88
CA SER A 129 9.15 6.26 15.34
C SER A 129 9.40 6.24 16.84
N ASP A 130 9.35 5.05 17.46
CA ASP A 130 9.49 4.84 18.89
C ASP A 130 8.46 5.64 19.75
N ALA A 131 7.27 5.82 19.20
CA ALA A 131 6.22 6.66 19.79
C ALA A 131 5.30 5.90 20.75
N ARG A 132 5.80 4.87 21.47
CA ARG A 132 4.97 4.03 22.38
C ARG A 132 4.36 4.79 23.53
N ASP A 133 5.06 5.79 24.03
CA ASP A 133 4.62 6.61 25.17
C ASP A 133 3.73 7.79 24.74
N GLU A 134 3.54 7.99 23.43
CA GLU A 134 2.70 9.06 22.87
C GLU A 134 1.31 8.55 22.44
N ILE A 135 1.08 7.25 22.53
CA ILE A 135 -0.15 6.54 22.16
C ILE A 135 -0.83 6.02 23.42
#